data_7e91bac2b8d7ae9b8f3d8f0f1d77c80c
#
_entry.id   7e91bac2b8d7ae9b8f3d8f0f1d77c80c
#
_cell.length_a   1.000
_cell.length_b   1.000
_cell.length_c   1.000
_cell.angle_alpha   90.00
_cell.angle_beta   90.00
_cell.angle_gamma   90.00
#
_symmetry.space_group_name_H-M   'P 1'
#
loop_
_entity.id
_entity.type
_entity.pdbx_description
1 polymer ?
#
loop_
_entity_poly.entity_id
_entity_poly.type
_entity_poly.pdbx_seq_one_letter_code
_entity_poly.pdbx_strand_id
1 'polypeptide(L)'
;MKYINLFFLLLLYSSIARAQTLTDSIQQLDEVVLSDIKLKRYANGYKISILSDSILRKNNSSLTDVLRFNSNIYFRENGYGMVSSPSFRGTNAAQTAVIWNGININSQLNGQVDFNLISSSNYNTVSIRSGGGSVQYGSGAIGGTVHLSNDLDFKKHFDHRVQLGFGSFNTKSASYNASFGKGAWSGNFGLAYLDSNNDYKFLGTDRRNENGAFNNLDINFNLGYVLSNKNVLKFYHQNFRSDREFSSTLLAPSDGKYKSEDYRSILEWAHIAENFTSSFKAVYLLEQFKYFESKDSNDYSKGLANTWLIKHHYKRHFSKRLTLSVITDYSYITGEGNSFDNPKRNAFSATVILNHRPAEKLQYNLNVRKDVISDFSSPFVFSGDMSYQILNSYALKINASKNFRAPTFNDLYWNPGGNLDLKPEESFQIDLGHELSFKNIDFKLNTFYIETSDLIQWRPNASLGYWSPVNVASAMHYGLEAELSITKKIKKHILILSSSYSYTETEDIEKQQRLFYVPVHKANASLSYSYNSFTAFYQHLYNGEVDIIGDTLDGFDIGSLGVSYTIKTNKKISYITDFRINNIYDTYYENVAFRPMPNRNFNIKLTLKF
;
A
#
# COMPACT_ATOMS: atom_id res chain seq x y z
N MET A 1 -37.15 6.31 -1.76
CA MET A 1 -37.11 5.27 -0.71
C MET A 1 -38.10 4.11 -0.88
N LYS A 2 -39.19 4.20 -1.66
CA LYS A 2 -40.15 3.07 -1.84
C LYS A 2 -39.69 1.96 -2.81
N TYR A 3 -38.71 2.17 -3.67
CA TYR A 3 -38.26 1.19 -4.67
C TYR A 3 -37.04 0.36 -4.24
N ILE A 4 -36.34 0.76 -3.18
CA ILE A 4 -35.19 0.01 -2.62
C ILE A 4 -35.67 -1.22 -1.84
N ASN A 5 -36.81 -1.14 -1.18
CA ASN A 5 -37.39 -2.27 -0.44
C ASN A 5 -37.94 -3.38 -1.36
N LEU A 6 -38.33 -3.05 -2.60
CA LEU A 6 -38.82 -4.04 -3.57
C LEU A 6 -37.68 -4.85 -4.17
N PHE A 7 -36.51 -4.25 -4.31
CA PHE A 7 -35.30 -4.94 -4.83
C PHE A 7 -34.72 -5.95 -3.81
N PHE A 8 -34.78 -5.64 -2.52
CA PHE A 8 -34.38 -6.56 -1.45
C PHE A 8 -35.39 -7.72 -1.25
N LEU A 9 -36.68 -7.52 -1.49
CA LEU A 9 -37.70 -8.58 -1.41
C LEU A 9 -37.63 -9.56 -2.60
N LEU A 10 -37.20 -9.12 -3.78
CA LEU A 10 -36.99 -9.99 -4.95
C LEU A 10 -35.75 -10.86 -4.82
N LEU A 11 -34.73 -10.43 -4.08
CA LEU A 11 -33.50 -11.23 -3.77
C LEU A 11 -33.76 -12.34 -2.74
N LEU A 12 -34.79 -12.21 -1.90
CA LEU A 12 -35.16 -13.21 -0.88
C LEU A 12 -36.03 -14.37 -1.43
N TYR A 13 -36.65 -14.19 -2.60
CA TYR A 13 -37.56 -15.21 -3.17
C TYR A 13 -36.93 -16.21 -4.15
N SER A 14 -35.63 -16.01 -4.51
CA SER A 14 -34.92 -16.91 -5.46
C SER A 14 -34.08 -18.03 -4.81
N SER A 15 -34.21 -18.28 -3.52
CA SER A 15 -33.30 -19.19 -2.77
C SER A 15 -33.84 -20.61 -2.53
N ILE A 16 -34.62 -21.18 -3.49
CA ILE A 16 -34.90 -22.63 -3.47
C ILE A 16 -34.34 -23.26 -4.75
N ALA A 17 -33.01 -23.32 -4.86
CA ALA A 17 -32.30 -24.18 -5.79
C ALA A 17 -31.55 -25.25 -4.99
N ARG A 18 -31.80 -26.51 -5.29
CA ARG A 18 -31.19 -27.69 -4.64
C ARG A 18 -29.67 -27.66 -4.81
N ALA A 19 -28.94 -27.65 -3.70
CA ALA A 19 -27.49 -27.83 -3.68
C ALA A 19 -27.13 -29.26 -4.07
N GLN A 20 -26.60 -29.44 -5.28
CA GLN A 20 -25.84 -30.63 -5.64
C GLN A 20 -24.47 -30.57 -4.95
N THR A 21 -23.96 -31.72 -4.53
CA THR A 21 -22.68 -31.87 -3.82
C THR A 21 -21.50 -31.46 -4.70
N LEU A 22 -20.95 -30.27 -4.41
CA LEU A 22 -19.87 -29.60 -5.15
C LEU A 22 -18.46 -29.89 -4.57
N THR A 23 -18.25 -31.00 -3.89
CA THR A 23 -17.03 -31.23 -3.10
C THR A 23 -15.74 -31.38 -3.92
N ASP A 24 -15.78 -31.90 -5.15
CA ASP A 24 -14.56 -32.09 -5.96
C ASP A 24 -14.18 -30.88 -6.83
N SER A 25 -15.14 -30.01 -7.12
CA SER A 25 -14.90 -28.80 -7.94
C SER A 25 -14.31 -27.63 -7.14
N ILE A 26 -14.47 -27.63 -5.83
CA ILE A 26 -13.98 -26.56 -4.94
C ILE A 26 -12.44 -26.57 -4.85
N GLN A 27 -11.78 -27.73 -4.91
CA GLN A 27 -10.31 -27.80 -4.88
C GLN A 27 -9.64 -27.17 -6.10
N GLN A 28 -10.22 -27.28 -7.29
CA GLN A 28 -9.70 -26.60 -8.49
C GLN A 28 -9.97 -25.08 -8.48
N LEU A 29 -11.08 -24.66 -7.85
CA LEU A 29 -11.42 -23.25 -7.68
C LEU A 29 -10.54 -22.55 -6.64
N ASP A 30 -10.10 -23.25 -5.58
CA ASP A 30 -9.23 -22.69 -4.53
C ASP A 30 -7.93 -22.10 -5.10
N GLU A 31 -7.34 -22.73 -6.12
CA GLU A 31 -6.09 -22.26 -6.72
C GLU A 31 -6.27 -21.03 -7.64
N VAL A 32 -7.44 -20.87 -8.23
CA VAL A 32 -7.76 -19.80 -9.18
C VAL A 32 -8.45 -18.63 -8.49
N VAL A 33 -9.31 -18.87 -7.51
CA VAL A 33 -10.05 -17.83 -6.74
C VAL A 33 -9.12 -17.02 -5.83
N LEU A 34 -8.07 -17.68 -5.29
CA LEU A 34 -7.04 -17.02 -4.47
C LEU A 34 -5.98 -16.26 -5.31
N SER A 35 -6.04 -16.32 -6.64
CA SER A 35 -4.88 -16.04 -7.47
C SER A 35 -4.86 -14.69 -8.20
N ASP A 36 -5.83 -13.82 -8.00
CA ASP A 36 -5.79 -12.47 -8.61
C ASP A 36 -4.56 -11.66 -8.16
N ILE A 37 -3.86 -12.15 -7.14
CA ILE A 37 -2.79 -11.46 -6.44
C ILE A 37 -1.45 -12.22 -6.49
N LYS A 38 -1.32 -13.23 -7.31
CA LYS A 38 0.03 -13.81 -7.50
C LYS A 38 0.86 -12.85 -8.37
N LEU A 39 1.28 -11.72 -7.76
CA LEU A 39 2.30 -10.81 -8.30
C LEU A 39 3.47 -11.58 -8.94
N LYS A 40 3.87 -12.69 -8.33
CA LYS A 40 4.91 -13.59 -8.84
C LYS A 40 4.62 -14.14 -10.24
N ARG A 41 3.36 -14.23 -10.69
CA ARG A 41 3.05 -14.71 -12.04
C ARG A 41 3.27 -13.65 -13.14
N TYR A 42 3.14 -12.36 -12.79
CA TYR A 42 3.21 -11.26 -13.76
C TYR A 42 4.42 -10.36 -13.57
N ALA A 43 5.28 -10.67 -12.61
CA ALA A 43 6.43 -9.85 -12.24
C ALA A 43 7.61 -10.74 -11.83
N ASN A 44 7.92 -11.75 -12.65
CA ASN A 44 8.97 -12.73 -12.33
C ASN A 44 10.36 -12.10 -12.27
N GLY A 45 10.61 -11.10 -13.10
CA GLY A 45 11.86 -10.34 -13.15
C GLY A 45 11.97 -9.22 -12.11
N TYR A 46 10.94 -8.98 -11.29
CA TYR A 46 10.94 -7.93 -10.27
C TYR A 46 11.28 -8.47 -8.89
N LYS A 47 11.79 -7.60 -8.03
CA LYS A 47 11.90 -7.86 -6.60
C LYS A 47 10.51 -7.74 -5.96
N ILE A 48 10.07 -8.80 -5.29
CA ILE A 48 8.81 -8.83 -4.57
C ILE A 48 9.07 -9.25 -3.14
N SER A 49 8.54 -8.45 -2.18
CA SER A 49 8.55 -8.73 -0.75
C SER A 49 7.11 -8.89 -0.26
N ILE A 50 6.82 -9.98 0.44
CA ILE A 50 5.49 -10.30 0.95
C ILE A 50 5.53 -10.26 2.48
N LEU A 51 4.71 -9.40 3.08
CA LEU A 51 4.56 -9.30 4.52
C LEU A 51 3.43 -10.22 4.96
N SER A 52 3.79 -11.21 5.75
CA SER A 52 2.83 -12.17 6.30
C SER A 52 1.96 -11.54 7.40
N ASP A 53 0.80 -12.15 7.64
CA ASP A 53 -0.10 -11.80 8.75
C ASP A 53 0.63 -11.70 10.12
N SER A 54 1.64 -12.53 10.37
CA SER A 54 2.45 -12.44 11.61
C SER A 54 3.26 -11.14 11.72
N ILE A 55 3.75 -10.59 10.60
CA ILE A 55 4.46 -9.31 10.54
C ILE A 55 3.47 -8.16 10.72
N LEU A 56 2.32 -8.22 10.02
CA LEU A 56 1.27 -7.21 10.11
C LEU A 56 0.76 -7.04 11.56
N ARG A 57 0.70 -8.12 12.33
CA ARG A 57 0.22 -8.11 13.73
C ARG A 57 1.24 -7.64 14.75
N LYS A 58 2.53 -7.84 14.52
CA LYS A 58 3.60 -7.42 15.44
C LYS A 58 3.77 -5.91 15.49
N ASN A 59 3.38 -5.21 14.43
CA ASN A 59 3.52 -3.77 14.32
C ASN A 59 2.24 -3.05 14.76
N ASN A 60 2.31 -1.74 14.84
CA ASN A 60 1.14 -0.89 15.11
C ASN A 60 0.14 -0.95 13.95
N SER A 61 -1.01 -0.34 14.13
CA SER A 61 -2.13 -0.50 13.21
C SER A 61 -1.94 0.19 11.85
N SER A 62 -1.05 1.20 11.74
CA SER A 62 -0.85 1.93 10.47
C SER A 62 0.07 1.17 9.51
N LEU A 63 -0.16 1.36 8.22
CA LEU A 63 0.70 0.78 7.18
C LEU A 63 2.11 1.40 7.21
N THR A 64 2.25 2.68 7.60
CA THR A 64 3.54 3.34 7.81
C THR A 64 4.38 2.58 8.83
N ASP A 65 3.82 2.27 10.00
CA ASP A 65 4.55 1.56 11.07
C ASP A 65 4.98 0.15 10.64
N VAL A 66 4.14 -0.52 9.87
CA VAL A 66 4.49 -1.84 9.31
C VAL A 66 5.65 -1.73 8.35
N LEU A 67 5.56 -0.82 7.37
CA LEU A 67 6.49 -0.78 6.26
C LEU A 67 7.83 -0.15 6.63
N ARG A 68 7.87 0.80 7.58
CA ARG A 68 9.12 1.45 7.99
C ARG A 68 10.16 0.47 8.54
N PHE A 69 9.71 -0.56 9.28
CA PHE A 69 10.58 -1.60 9.85
C PHE A 69 10.72 -2.85 8.99
N ASN A 70 9.93 -3.00 7.90
CA ASN A 70 9.88 -4.24 7.13
C ASN A 70 10.03 -4.01 5.62
N SER A 71 10.50 -2.82 5.21
CA SER A 71 10.75 -2.53 3.80
C SER A 71 11.82 -1.46 3.61
N ASN A 72 12.28 -1.29 2.36
CA ASN A 72 13.22 -0.23 1.98
C ASN A 72 12.52 1.12 1.70
N ILE A 73 11.19 1.20 1.83
CA ILE A 73 10.45 2.45 1.62
C ILE A 73 10.79 3.42 2.75
N TYR A 74 11.23 4.63 2.41
CA TYR A 74 11.36 5.74 3.34
C TYR A 74 10.01 6.46 3.48
N PHE A 75 9.68 6.94 4.68
CA PHE A 75 8.44 7.66 4.94
C PHE A 75 8.77 9.06 5.45
N ARG A 76 8.38 10.06 4.66
CA ARG A 76 8.33 11.45 5.09
C ARG A 76 7.01 11.65 5.85
N GLU A 77 7.11 11.70 7.17
CA GLU A 77 5.96 11.77 8.07
C GLU A 77 5.96 13.11 8.80
N ASN A 78 4.87 13.86 8.66
CA ASN A 78 4.70 15.21 9.21
C ASN A 78 4.36 15.24 10.72
N GLY A 79 4.88 14.31 11.50
CA GLY A 79 4.53 14.01 12.88
C GLY A 79 3.78 12.68 12.98
N TYR A 80 3.85 12.02 14.12
CA TYR A 80 3.23 10.71 14.32
C TYR A 80 1.71 10.79 14.14
N GLY A 81 1.16 9.87 13.34
CA GLY A 81 -0.27 9.86 12.99
C GLY A 81 -0.70 10.93 11.97
N MET A 82 0.20 11.84 11.58
CA MET A 82 -0.04 12.87 10.57
C MET A 82 0.15 12.32 9.16
N VAL A 83 0.19 13.19 8.15
CA VAL A 83 0.40 12.77 6.74
C VAL A 83 1.72 12.00 6.62
N SER A 84 1.65 10.81 6.06
CA SER A 84 2.78 9.93 5.82
C SER A 84 2.92 9.64 4.33
N SER A 85 3.98 10.19 3.73
CA SER A 85 4.27 10.14 2.30
C SER A 85 5.39 9.15 2.03
N PRO A 86 5.16 8.06 1.27
CA PRO A 86 6.20 7.11 0.91
C PRO A 86 7.19 7.72 -0.10
N SER A 87 8.46 7.41 0.05
CA SER A 87 9.51 7.62 -0.94
C SER A 87 10.15 6.27 -1.25
N PHE A 88 9.92 5.76 -2.44
CA PHE A 88 10.43 4.48 -2.88
C PHE A 88 11.56 4.72 -3.88
N ARG A 89 12.79 4.35 -3.55
CA ARG A 89 13.99 4.61 -4.37
C ARG A 89 14.20 6.11 -4.68
N GLY A 90 13.87 6.97 -3.71
CA GLY A 90 13.98 8.42 -3.85
C GLY A 90 12.89 9.08 -4.70
N THR A 91 11.91 8.33 -5.22
CA THR A 91 10.76 8.91 -5.92
C THR A 91 9.79 9.58 -4.94
N ASN A 92 8.93 10.48 -5.43
CA ASN A 92 7.94 11.14 -4.58
C ASN A 92 6.72 10.25 -4.30
N ALA A 93 5.87 10.66 -3.36
CA ALA A 93 4.73 9.86 -2.91
C ALA A 93 3.71 9.57 -4.02
N ALA A 94 3.49 10.50 -4.96
CA ALA A 94 2.59 10.31 -6.08
C ALA A 94 3.14 9.35 -7.16
N GLN A 95 4.42 8.98 -7.03
CA GLN A 95 5.11 8.00 -7.88
C GLN A 95 5.16 6.59 -7.26
N THR A 96 4.49 6.39 -6.12
CA THR A 96 4.26 5.07 -5.50
C THR A 96 2.78 4.71 -5.60
N ALA A 97 2.44 3.65 -6.31
CA ALA A 97 1.05 3.24 -6.45
C ALA A 97 0.64 2.27 -5.33
N VAL A 98 -0.55 2.50 -4.78
CA VAL A 98 -1.20 1.60 -3.82
C VAL A 98 -2.33 0.85 -4.53
N ILE A 99 -2.27 -0.47 -4.48
CA ILE A 99 -3.16 -1.35 -5.25
C ILE A 99 -4.02 -2.15 -4.27
N TRP A 100 -5.31 -1.87 -4.23
CA TRP A 100 -6.27 -2.60 -3.42
C TRP A 100 -7.05 -3.59 -4.30
N ASN A 101 -6.90 -4.89 -4.03
CA ASN A 101 -7.54 -5.98 -4.78
C ASN A 101 -7.44 -5.82 -6.32
N GLY A 102 -6.25 -5.34 -6.81
CA GLY A 102 -5.97 -5.14 -8.24
C GLY A 102 -6.42 -3.80 -8.82
N ILE A 103 -6.89 -2.86 -7.98
CA ILE A 103 -7.31 -1.50 -8.36
C ILE A 103 -6.36 -0.48 -7.73
N ASN A 104 -5.85 0.45 -8.54
CA ASN A 104 -5.07 1.58 -8.07
C ASN A 104 -5.98 2.55 -7.31
N ILE A 105 -5.62 2.87 -6.06
CA ILE A 105 -6.40 3.73 -5.15
C ILE A 105 -5.69 5.06 -4.82
N ASN A 106 -4.69 5.45 -5.62
CA ASN A 106 -4.06 6.76 -5.44
C ASN A 106 -5.10 7.87 -5.66
N SER A 107 -4.99 8.91 -4.84
CA SER A 107 -5.88 10.07 -4.88
C SER A 107 -5.93 10.71 -6.27
N GLN A 108 -7.12 11.05 -6.73
CA GLN A 108 -7.31 11.83 -7.96
C GLN A 108 -7.05 13.32 -7.73
N LEU A 109 -7.12 13.77 -6.47
CA LEU A 109 -6.90 15.16 -6.08
C LEU A 109 -5.41 15.50 -6.02
N ASN A 110 -4.59 14.67 -5.32
CA ASN A 110 -3.18 14.95 -5.06
C ASN A 110 -2.20 13.84 -5.47
N GLY A 111 -2.68 12.72 -6.03
CA GLY A 111 -1.87 11.64 -6.60
C GLY A 111 -1.28 10.65 -5.59
N GLN A 112 -1.41 10.86 -4.30
CA GLN A 112 -0.79 10.02 -3.28
C GLN A 112 -1.83 9.38 -2.34
N VAL A 113 -1.40 8.34 -1.63
CA VAL A 113 -2.14 7.76 -0.50
C VAL A 113 -1.40 8.12 0.78
N ASP A 114 -2.12 8.54 1.81
CA ASP A 114 -1.56 8.71 3.15
C ASP A 114 -1.51 7.35 3.86
N PHE A 115 -0.30 6.85 4.12
CA PHE A 115 -0.09 5.52 4.68
C PHE A 115 -0.47 5.41 6.16
N ASN A 116 -0.61 6.53 6.88
CA ASN A 116 -1.13 6.51 8.24
C ASN A 116 -2.65 6.33 8.30
N LEU A 117 -3.36 6.53 7.18
CA LEU A 117 -4.80 6.31 7.07
C LEU A 117 -5.16 4.86 6.71
N ILE A 118 -4.19 4.00 6.39
CA ILE A 118 -4.44 2.61 6.05
C ILE A 118 -4.17 1.73 7.26
N SER A 119 -5.24 1.09 7.78
CA SER A 119 -5.11 0.07 8.83
C SER A 119 -4.57 -1.24 8.26
N SER A 120 -3.44 -1.70 8.76
CA SER A 120 -2.84 -2.98 8.35
C SER A 120 -3.63 -4.21 8.82
N SER A 121 -4.50 -4.06 9.84
CA SER A 121 -5.28 -5.15 10.44
C SER A 121 -6.39 -5.71 9.55
N ASN A 122 -6.78 -4.96 8.52
CA ASN A 122 -7.90 -5.29 7.63
C ASN A 122 -7.47 -6.00 6.34
N TYR A 123 -6.19 -6.32 6.18
CA TYR A 123 -5.67 -7.04 5.01
C TYR A 123 -5.05 -8.37 5.41
N ASN A 124 -5.22 -9.38 4.56
CA ASN A 124 -4.60 -10.68 4.74
C ASN A 124 -3.13 -10.67 4.33
N THR A 125 -2.81 -9.90 3.29
CA THR A 125 -1.47 -9.83 2.72
C THR A 125 -1.16 -8.40 2.28
N VAL A 126 0.03 -7.94 2.61
CA VAL A 126 0.64 -6.73 2.04
C VAL A 126 1.86 -7.17 1.24
N SER A 127 1.91 -6.81 -0.03
CA SER A 127 3.04 -7.15 -0.90
C SER A 127 3.63 -5.87 -1.49
N ILE A 128 4.95 -5.83 -1.59
CA ILE A 128 5.70 -4.71 -2.13
C ILE A 128 6.40 -5.21 -3.40
N ARG A 129 6.18 -4.53 -4.52
CA ARG A 129 6.92 -4.74 -5.75
C ARG A 129 7.80 -3.52 -6.00
N SER A 130 9.09 -3.73 -6.05
CA SER A 130 10.08 -2.72 -6.42
C SER A 130 10.07 -2.52 -7.94
N GLY A 131 10.22 -1.26 -8.37
CA GLY A 131 10.28 -0.91 -9.78
C GLY A 131 8.92 -0.70 -10.46
N GLY A 132 8.95 -0.19 -11.66
CA GLY A 132 7.81 0.34 -12.40
C GLY A 132 6.68 -0.63 -12.66
N GLY A 133 5.47 -0.13 -12.47
CA GLY A 133 4.23 -0.90 -12.58
C GLY A 133 3.17 -0.29 -13.48
N SER A 134 3.48 0.82 -14.18
CA SER A 134 2.47 1.57 -14.91
C SER A 134 1.76 0.77 -15.99
N VAL A 135 2.42 -0.20 -16.60
CA VAL A 135 1.77 -1.07 -17.60
C VAL A 135 0.60 -1.84 -16.99
N GLN A 136 0.71 -2.30 -15.75
CA GLN A 136 -0.31 -3.14 -15.12
C GLN A 136 -1.32 -2.31 -14.32
N TYR A 137 -0.87 -1.19 -13.71
CA TYR A 137 -1.64 -0.46 -12.71
C TYR A 137 -1.91 1.00 -13.07
N GLY A 138 -1.44 1.48 -14.22
CA GLY A 138 -1.63 2.84 -14.71
C GLY A 138 -0.71 3.85 -14.04
N SER A 139 -1.20 5.07 -13.92
CA SER A 139 -0.48 6.24 -13.41
C SER A 139 0.10 6.05 -12.01
N GLY A 140 1.26 6.66 -11.74
CA GLY A 140 1.87 6.77 -10.42
C GLY A 140 2.66 5.55 -9.97
N ALA A 141 2.82 4.53 -10.80
CA ALA A 141 3.59 3.33 -10.47
C ALA A 141 5.02 3.42 -11.04
N ILE A 142 5.80 4.39 -10.60
CA ILE A 142 7.19 4.64 -11.05
C ILE A 142 8.18 3.95 -10.09
N GLY A 143 8.28 4.38 -8.83
CA GLY A 143 9.23 3.82 -7.86
C GLY A 143 8.91 2.39 -7.45
N GLY A 144 7.62 2.09 -7.30
CA GLY A 144 7.15 0.77 -6.91
C GLY A 144 5.64 0.74 -6.68
N THR A 145 5.16 -0.43 -6.26
CA THR A 145 3.75 -0.62 -5.91
C THR A 145 3.59 -1.35 -4.59
N VAL A 146 2.61 -0.92 -3.78
CA VAL A 146 2.21 -1.58 -2.54
C VAL A 146 0.83 -2.20 -2.73
N HIS A 147 0.72 -3.52 -2.58
CA HIS A 147 -0.50 -4.27 -2.81
C HIS A 147 -1.16 -4.67 -1.51
N LEU A 148 -2.43 -4.34 -1.37
CA LEU A 148 -3.29 -4.61 -0.23
C LEU A 148 -4.35 -5.62 -0.66
N SER A 149 -4.36 -6.79 0.00
CA SER A 149 -5.17 -7.91 -0.46
C SER A 149 -6.10 -8.43 0.62
N ASN A 150 -7.35 -8.68 0.22
CA ASN A 150 -8.36 -9.34 1.02
C ASN A 150 -8.67 -10.71 0.40
N ASP A 151 -8.18 -11.78 1.03
CA ASP A 151 -8.39 -13.14 0.55
C ASP A 151 -9.72 -13.69 1.07
N LEU A 152 -10.41 -14.48 0.24
CA LEU A 152 -11.64 -15.19 0.57
C LEU A 152 -11.34 -16.69 0.60
N ASP A 153 -11.49 -17.32 1.77
CA ASP A 153 -11.29 -18.76 1.97
C ASP A 153 -12.64 -19.47 2.04
N PHE A 154 -12.92 -20.33 1.05
CA PHE A 154 -14.17 -21.12 0.96
C PHE A 154 -14.14 -22.42 1.77
N LYS A 155 -12.99 -22.81 2.32
CA LYS A 155 -12.89 -23.96 3.23
C LYS A 155 -13.74 -23.72 4.45
N LYS A 156 -14.29 -24.79 5.01
CA LYS A 156 -15.14 -24.68 6.21
C LYS A 156 -14.36 -24.14 7.39
N HIS A 157 -14.66 -22.90 7.79
CA HIS A 157 -14.13 -22.23 8.98
C HIS A 157 -15.12 -21.19 9.48
N PHE A 158 -14.94 -20.78 10.72
CA PHE A 158 -15.63 -19.65 11.33
C PHE A 158 -14.73 -19.13 12.45
N ASP A 159 -14.01 -18.06 12.17
CA ASP A 159 -12.95 -17.53 13.04
C ASP A 159 -13.28 -16.10 13.45
N HIS A 160 -13.04 -15.80 14.71
CA HIS A 160 -13.20 -14.48 15.29
C HIS A 160 -11.92 -14.02 15.97
N ARG A 161 -11.69 -12.72 15.91
CA ARG A 161 -10.62 -12.06 16.62
C ARG A 161 -11.11 -10.74 17.17
N VAL A 162 -11.04 -10.57 18.48
CA VAL A 162 -11.21 -9.29 19.17
C VAL A 162 -9.86 -8.85 19.68
N GLN A 163 -9.47 -7.61 19.48
CA GLN A 163 -8.24 -7.04 20.00
C GLN A 163 -8.52 -5.69 20.64
N LEU A 164 -7.98 -5.47 21.83
CA LEU A 164 -7.99 -4.21 22.55
C LEU A 164 -6.55 -3.79 22.81
N GLY A 165 -6.26 -2.52 22.65
CA GLY A 165 -4.92 -1.97 22.86
C GLY A 165 -4.94 -0.67 23.64
N PHE A 166 -3.90 -0.48 24.45
CA PHE A 166 -3.66 0.71 25.25
C PHE A 166 -2.18 1.09 25.14
N GLY A 167 -1.88 2.37 25.09
CA GLY A 167 -0.51 2.84 24.95
C GLY A 167 -0.28 4.24 25.49
N SER A 168 0.97 4.69 25.40
CA SER A 168 1.36 6.07 25.72
C SER A 168 0.53 7.08 24.94
N PHE A 169 0.50 8.30 25.41
CA PHE A 169 -0.23 9.44 24.79
C PHE A 169 -1.74 9.18 24.71
N ASN A 170 -2.29 8.53 25.75
CA ASN A 170 -3.70 8.12 25.83
C ASN A 170 -4.19 7.34 24.60
N THR A 171 -3.29 6.59 23.96
CA THR A 171 -3.63 5.82 22.78
C THR A 171 -4.51 4.63 23.13
N LYS A 172 -5.64 4.48 22.44
CA LYS A 172 -6.60 3.40 22.59
C LYS A 172 -6.88 2.80 21.22
N SER A 173 -6.93 1.49 21.15
CA SER A 173 -7.31 0.80 19.92
C SER A 173 -8.28 -0.34 20.21
N ALA A 174 -9.20 -0.56 19.31
CA ALA A 174 -10.11 -1.71 19.33
C ALA A 174 -10.25 -2.25 17.92
N SER A 175 -10.20 -3.57 17.75
CA SER A 175 -10.53 -4.16 16.46
C SER A 175 -11.29 -5.48 16.63
N TYR A 176 -12.16 -5.74 15.66
CA TYR A 176 -12.87 -6.98 15.51
C TYR A 176 -12.72 -7.47 14.07
N ASN A 177 -12.29 -8.71 13.91
CA ASN A 177 -12.24 -9.38 12.62
C ASN A 177 -12.99 -10.70 12.72
N ALA A 178 -13.85 -10.97 11.75
CA ALA A 178 -14.53 -12.24 11.58
C ALA A 178 -14.30 -12.75 10.16
N SER A 179 -14.12 -14.08 10.01
CA SER A 179 -14.07 -14.73 8.71
C SER A 179 -14.83 -16.03 8.74
N PHE A 180 -15.47 -16.35 7.63
CA PHE A 180 -16.17 -17.61 7.48
C PHE A 180 -16.03 -18.18 6.07
N GLY A 181 -16.08 -19.51 6.00
CA GLY A 181 -16.21 -20.28 4.76
C GLY A 181 -17.16 -21.45 4.99
N LYS A 182 -18.14 -21.62 4.10
CA LYS A 182 -19.06 -22.75 4.16
C LYS A 182 -19.70 -22.99 2.80
N GLY A 183 -19.39 -24.14 2.18
CA GLY A 183 -19.94 -24.49 0.87
C GLY A 183 -19.57 -23.44 -0.18
N ALA A 184 -20.58 -22.86 -0.83
CA ALA A 184 -20.36 -21.85 -1.87
C ALA A 184 -20.04 -20.43 -1.33
N TRP A 185 -20.08 -20.21 -0.03
CA TRP A 185 -19.92 -18.89 0.58
C TRP A 185 -18.59 -18.75 1.29
N SER A 186 -17.98 -17.59 1.14
CA SER A 186 -16.85 -17.12 1.95
C SER A 186 -17.03 -15.64 2.24
N GLY A 187 -16.63 -15.20 3.44
CA GLY A 187 -16.69 -13.79 3.77
C GLY A 187 -15.76 -13.43 4.91
N ASN A 188 -15.44 -12.15 4.98
CA ASN A 188 -14.78 -11.56 6.12
C ASN A 188 -15.34 -10.16 6.40
N PHE A 189 -15.30 -9.80 7.66
CA PHE A 189 -15.68 -8.51 8.19
C PHE A 189 -14.57 -8.01 9.11
N GLY A 190 -14.20 -6.75 9.00
CA GLY A 190 -13.23 -6.09 9.85
C GLY A 190 -13.73 -4.73 10.31
N LEU A 191 -13.51 -4.44 11.57
CA LEU A 191 -13.73 -3.13 12.19
C LEU A 191 -12.47 -2.80 12.98
N ALA A 192 -11.88 -1.62 12.76
CA ALA A 192 -10.74 -1.15 13.52
C ALA A 192 -10.94 0.32 13.91
N TYR A 193 -10.69 0.63 15.17
CA TYR A 193 -10.73 1.98 15.74
C TYR A 193 -9.41 2.27 16.44
N LEU A 194 -8.89 3.46 16.23
CA LEU A 194 -7.68 3.98 16.85
C LEU A 194 -7.90 5.42 17.25
N ASP A 195 -7.59 5.75 18.51
CA ASP A 195 -7.70 7.08 19.09
C ASP A 195 -6.43 7.40 19.89
N SER A 196 -5.94 8.65 19.82
CA SER A 196 -4.76 9.09 20.55
C SER A 196 -4.77 10.59 20.74
N ASN A 197 -4.39 11.05 21.94
CA ASN A 197 -4.10 12.47 22.17
C ASN A 197 -2.78 12.89 21.49
N ASN A 198 -1.89 11.92 21.28
CA ASN A 198 -0.62 12.12 20.58
C ASN A 198 0.23 13.30 21.12
N ASP A 199 0.14 13.54 22.44
CA ASP A 199 0.71 14.67 23.17
C ASP A 199 2.13 14.40 23.72
N TYR A 200 2.96 13.71 22.92
CA TYR A 200 4.32 13.36 23.32
C TYR A 200 5.22 14.60 23.55
N LYS A 201 6.21 14.42 24.42
CA LYS A 201 7.19 15.47 24.70
C LYS A 201 8.17 15.62 23.53
N PHE A 202 8.46 16.86 23.14
CA PHE A 202 9.57 17.17 22.24
C PHE A 202 10.87 17.09 23.03
N LEU A 203 11.67 16.04 22.80
CA LEU A 203 12.92 15.81 23.52
C LEU A 203 13.85 17.01 23.37
N GLY A 204 14.58 17.35 24.45
CA GLY A 204 15.46 18.51 24.48
C GLY A 204 14.73 19.85 24.72
N THR A 205 13.40 19.83 24.90
CA THR A 205 12.59 21.03 25.16
C THR A 205 11.60 20.78 26.29
N ASP A 206 10.97 21.84 26.81
CA ASP A 206 9.85 21.75 27.77
C ASP A 206 8.48 21.64 27.05
N ARG A 207 8.46 21.61 25.72
CA ARG A 207 7.25 21.59 24.89
C ARG A 207 6.74 20.18 24.65
N ARG A 208 5.45 20.09 24.36
CA ARG A 208 4.76 18.88 23.90
C ARG A 208 4.14 19.11 22.52
N ASN A 209 3.75 18.04 21.88
CA ASN A 209 2.91 18.10 20.69
C ASN A 209 1.49 18.50 21.09
N GLU A 210 1.15 19.77 20.95
CA GLU A 210 -0.09 20.34 21.49
C GLU A 210 -1.28 20.14 20.55
N ASN A 211 -1.19 20.08 19.32
CA ASN A 211 -2.30 19.88 18.39
C ASN A 211 -2.05 18.64 17.53
N GLY A 212 -2.04 17.46 18.16
CA GLY A 212 -1.68 16.23 17.48
C GLY A 212 -2.70 15.10 17.60
N ALA A 213 -3.84 15.35 18.25
CA ALA A 213 -4.86 14.35 18.48
C ALA A 213 -5.45 13.81 17.18
N PHE A 214 -5.74 12.51 17.15
CA PHE A 214 -6.38 11.89 16.00
C PHE A 214 -7.22 10.70 16.39
N ASN A 215 -8.25 10.41 15.58
CA ASN A 215 -8.99 9.16 15.61
C ASN A 215 -9.22 8.63 14.19
N ASN A 216 -9.16 7.32 14.05
CA ASN A 216 -9.34 6.61 12.79
C ASN A 216 -10.36 5.49 12.98
N LEU A 217 -11.29 5.36 12.04
CA LEU A 217 -12.24 4.26 11.96
C LEU A 217 -12.13 3.61 10.58
N ASP A 218 -11.88 2.32 10.55
CA ASP A 218 -11.80 1.53 9.32
C ASP A 218 -12.77 0.34 9.40
N ILE A 219 -13.65 0.23 8.42
CA ILE A 219 -14.63 -0.85 8.29
C ILE A 219 -14.39 -1.51 6.94
N ASN A 220 -14.26 -2.84 6.92
CA ASN A 220 -14.24 -3.59 5.68
C ASN A 220 -15.24 -4.76 5.73
N PHE A 221 -15.78 -5.09 4.56
CA PHE A 221 -16.66 -6.23 4.35
C PHE A 221 -16.37 -6.84 3.00
N ASN A 222 -16.06 -8.13 2.99
CA ASN A 222 -15.77 -8.87 1.77
C ASN A 222 -16.62 -10.13 1.73
N LEU A 223 -17.20 -10.43 0.57
CA LEU A 223 -18.08 -11.57 0.37
C LEU A 223 -17.78 -12.26 -0.96
N GLY A 224 -17.71 -13.56 -0.95
CA GLY A 224 -17.56 -14.39 -2.14
C GLY A 224 -18.66 -15.44 -2.24
N TYR A 225 -19.14 -15.67 -3.44
CA TYR A 225 -20.13 -16.68 -3.73
C TYR A 225 -19.76 -17.48 -5.01
N VAL A 226 -19.67 -18.78 -4.88
CA VAL A 226 -19.47 -19.70 -6.01
C VAL A 226 -20.82 -19.98 -6.66
N LEU A 227 -21.10 -19.30 -7.78
CA LEU A 227 -22.34 -19.45 -8.55
C LEU A 227 -22.41 -20.84 -9.23
N SER A 228 -21.26 -21.34 -9.68
CA SER A 228 -21.11 -22.65 -10.31
C SER A 228 -19.63 -23.07 -10.26
N ASN A 229 -19.31 -24.26 -10.72
CA ASN A 229 -17.93 -24.73 -10.86
C ASN A 229 -17.02 -23.89 -11.79
N LYS A 230 -17.59 -22.91 -12.50
CA LYS A 230 -16.87 -22.00 -13.41
C LYS A 230 -17.05 -20.53 -13.07
N ASN A 231 -17.97 -20.16 -12.19
CA ASN A 231 -18.35 -18.77 -11.96
C ASN A 231 -18.29 -18.43 -10.49
N VAL A 232 -17.58 -17.34 -10.15
CA VAL A 232 -17.46 -16.80 -8.81
C VAL A 232 -17.83 -15.33 -8.83
N LEU A 233 -18.66 -14.92 -7.89
CA LEU A 233 -18.96 -13.52 -7.62
C LEU A 233 -18.27 -13.09 -6.33
N LYS A 234 -17.59 -11.94 -6.35
CA LYS A 234 -16.92 -11.37 -5.19
C LYS A 234 -17.34 -9.92 -5.02
N PHE A 235 -17.53 -9.53 -3.78
CA PHE A 235 -17.78 -8.14 -3.40
C PHE A 235 -16.78 -7.74 -2.33
N TYR A 236 -16.14 -6.58 -2.50
CA TYR A 236 -15.22 -5.99 -1.55
C TYR A 236 -15.70 -4.57 -1.25
N HIS A 237 -15.76 -4.23 0.03
CA HIS A 237 -16.13 -2.90 0.49
C HIS A 237 -15.22 -2.45 1.61
N GLN A 238 -14.78 -1.20 1.57
CA GLN A 238 -14.04 -0.53 2.63
C GLN A 238 -14.57 0.89 2.82
N ASN A 239 -14.77 1.27 4.08
CA ASN A 239 -15.00 2.63 4.49
C ASN A 239 -13.94 3.01 5.51
N PHE A 240 -13.29 4.15 5.28
CA PHE A 240 -12.30 4.71 6.18
C PHE A 240 -12.70 6.14 6.54
N ARG A 241 -12.59 6.49 7.84
CA ARG A 241 -12.79 7.85 8.36
C ARG A 241 -11.66 8.22 9.29
N SER A 242 -11.19 9.46 9.18
CA SER A 242 -10.20 10.04 10.07
C SER A 242 -10.58 11.45 10.44
N ASP A 243 -10.39 11.79 11.70
CA ASP A 243 -10.44 13.16 12.23
C ASP A 243 -9.11 13.38 12.96
N ARG A 244 -8.30 14.33 12.49
CA ARG A 244 -6.99 14.62 13.07
C ARG A 244 -6.70 16.09 13.13
N GLU A 245 -6.10 16.50 14.22
CA GLU A 245 -5.53 17.83 14.42
C GLU A 245 -4.09 17.81 13.89
N PHE A 246 -3.62 18.91 13.29
CA PHE A 246 -2.26 18.94 12.75
C PHE A 246 -1.25 19.32 13.81
N SER A 247 -0.30 18.42 14.07
CA SER A 247 0.78 18.61 15.03
C SER A 247 1.49 19.96 14.86
N SER A 248 1.72 20.63 15.97
CA SER A 248 2.59 21.80 16.04
C SER A 248 4.01 21.48 15.59
N THR A 249 4.75 22.51 15.17
CA THR A 249 6.17 22.40 14.87
C THR A 249 7.01 23.04 15.97
N LEU A 250 8.33 22.87 15.93
CA LEU A 250 9.23 23.61 16.82
C LEU A 250 9.20 25.12 16.57
N LEU A 251 8.86 25.54 15.34
CA LEU A 251 8.87 26.98 14.96
C LEU A 251 7.55 27.66 15.24
N ALA A 252 6.42 26.96 15.08
CA ALA A 252 5.10 27.56 15.18
C ALA A 252 4.07 26.58 15.75
N PRO A 253 3.13 27.06 16.58
CA PRO A 253 1.94 26.29 16.94
C PRO A 253 1.09 26.03 15.71
N SER A 254 0.30 24.97 15.75
CA SER A 254 -0.72 24.64 14.75
C SER A 254 -2.06 24.55 15.46
N ASP A 255 -3.10 25.00 14.80
CA ASP A 255 -4.49 24.86 15.26
C ASP A 255 -5.37 24.19 14.18
N GLY A 256 -4.74 23.78 13.09
CA GLY A 256 -5.43 23.16 11.95
C GLY A 256 -5.98 21.78 12.25
N LYS A 257 -7.05 21.43 11.55
CA LYS A 257 -7.73 20.13 11.63
C LYS A 257 -8.04 19.60 10.26
N TYR A 258 -8.01 18.28 10.11
CA TYR A 258 -8.28 17.59 8.85
C TYR A 258 -9.19 16.39 9.07
N LYS A 259 -10.28 16.34 8.32
CA LYS A 259 -11.17 15.20 8.27
C LYS A 259 -11.09 14.56 6.92
N SER A 260 -10.95 13.24 6.87
CA SER A 260 -11.00 12.48 5.62
C SER A 260 -12.00 11.33 5.70
N GLU A 261 -12.60 11.03 4.57
CA GLU A 261 -13.54 9.93 4.42
C GLU A 261 -13.40 9.31 3.04
N ASP A 262 -13.12 8.00 3.02
CA ASP A 262 -12.98 7.22 1.80
C ASP A 262 -13.99 6.08 1.79
N TYR A 263 -14.67 5.88 0.64
CA TYR A 263 -15.46 4.70 0.34
C TYR A 263 -14.92 4.01 -0.88
N ARG A 264 -14.75 2.70 -0.79
CA ARG A 264 -14.24 1.88 -1.88
C ARG A 264 -15.09 0.62 -2.00
N SER A 265 -15.56 0.33 -3.22
CA SER A 265 -16.35 -0.87 -3.49
C SER A 265 -15.92 -1.49 -4.80
N ILE A 266 -15.79 -2.83 -4.81
CA ILE A 266 -15.50 -3.61 -6.01
C ILE A 266 -16.50 -4.76 -6.07
N LEU A 267 -17.23 -4.87 -7.16
CA LEU A 267 -18.00 -6.06 -7.53
C LEU A 267 -17.24 -6.78 -8.65
N GLU A 268 -16.84 -8.01 -8.43
CA GLU A 268 -16.09 -8.82 -9.38
C GLU A 268 -16.88 -10.08 -9.75
N TRP A 269 -17.06 -10.32 -11.05
CA TRP A 269 -17.49 -11.61 -11.58
C TRP A 269 -16.32 -12.23 -12.33
N ALA A 270 -15.93 -13.45 -11.92
CA ALA A 270 -14.88 -14.23 -12.55
C ALA A 270 -15.47 -15.51 -13.17
N HIS A 271 -15.21 -15.70 -14.47
CA HIS A 271 -15.49 -16.93 -15.19
C HIS A 271 -14.20 -17.69 -15.44
N ILE A 272 -14.16 -18.97 -15.03
CA ILE A 272 -12.99 -19.83 -15.08
C ILE A 272 -13.29 -21.02 -15.97
N ALA A 273 -12.66 -21.06 -17.14
CA ALA A 273 -12.70 -22.20 -18.05
C ALA A 273 -11.33 -22.90 -18.07
N GLU A 274 -11.27 -24.06 -18.70
CA GLU A 274 -10.05 -24.85 -18.77
C GLU A 274 -8.87 -24.09 -19.40
N ASN A 275 -9.12 -23.33 -20.46
CA ASN A 275 -8.08 -22.66 -21.25
C ASN A 275 -8.10 -21.14 -21.09
N PHE A 276 -9.06 -20.56 -20.36
CA PHE A 276 -9.11 -19.11 -20.16
C PHE A 276 -9.81 -18.74 -18.86
N THR A 277 -9.50 -17.53 -18.39
CA THR A 277 -10.20 -16.87 -17.31
C THR A 277 -10.65 -15.49 -17.80
N SER A 278 -11.88 -15.12 -17.52
CA SER A 278 -12.42 -13.78 -17.79
C SER A 278 -12.93 -13.19 -16.48
N SER A 279 -12.54 -11.98 -16.14
CA SER A 279 -12.95 -11.30 -14.92
C SER A 279 -13.42 -9.88 -15.25
N PHE A 280 -14.61 -9.55 -14.77
CA PHE A 280 -15.18 -8.19 -14.83
C PHE A 280 -15.23 -7.59 -13.44
N LYS A 281 -14.76 -6.36 -13.31
CA LYS A 281 -14.84 -5.58 -12.07
C LYS A 281 -15.60 -4.29 -12.35
N ALA A 282 -16.64 -4.03 -11.54
CA ALA A 282 -17.25 -2.71 -11.42
C ALA A 282 -16.78 -2.10 -10.11
N VAL A 283 -16.25 -0.90 -10.17
CA VAL A 283 -15.56 -0.25 -9.06
C VAL A 283 -16.14 1.14 -8.82
N TYR A 284 -16.34 1.46 -7.57
CA TYR A 284 -16.67 2.80 -7.10
C TYR A 284 -15.68 3.20 -6.01
N LEU A 285 -15.02 4.34 -6.20
CA LEU A 285 -14.14 4.96 -5.22
C LEU A 285 -14.62 6.38 -4.97
N LEU A 286 -14.71 6.76 -3.69
CA LEU A 286 -14.94 8.12 -3.25
C LEU A 286 -13.82 8.47 -2.27
N GLU A 287 -13.18 9.59 -2.50
CA GLU A 287 -12.29 10.24 -1.56
C GLU A 287 -12.83 11.62 -1.22
N GLN A 288 -12.82 11.98 0.05
CA GLN A 288 -13.26 13.29 0.51
C GLN A 288 -12.38 13.77 1.65
N PHE A 289 -12.05 15.06 1.63
CA PHE A 289 -11.45 15.71 2.78
C PHE A 289 -12.13 17.05 3.11
N LYS A 290 -11.97 17.46 4.38
CA LYS A 290 -12.28 18.80 4.88
C LYS A 290 -11.07 19.28 5.68
N TYR A 291 -10.55 20.42 5.31
CA TYR A 291 -9.47 21.10 6.02
C TYR A 291 -10.01 22.34 6.72
N PHE A 292 -9.73 22.49 8.00
CA PHE A 292 -10.07 23.61 8.85
C PHE A 292 -8.77 24.31 9.24
N GLU A 293 -8.69 25.62 9.05
CA GLU A 293 -7.53 26.40 9.47
C GLU A 293 -7.41 26.47 10.99
N SER A 294 -8.55 26.49 11.70
CA SER A 294 -8.64 26.32 13.15
C SER A 294 -9.62 25.17 13.46
N LYS A 295 -9.25 24.33 14.43
CA LYS A 295 -10.09 23.22 14.90
C LYS A 295 -11.42 23.66 15.50
N ASP A 296 -11.49 24.89 15.99
CA ASP A 296 -12.68 25.50 16.59
C ASP A 296 -13.54 26.24 15.56
N SER A 297 -13.07 26.38 14.31
CA SER A 297 -13.84 26.97 13.20
C SER A 297 -14.83 25.97 12.62
N ASN A 298 -15.95 26.49 12.12
CA ASN A 298 -16.89 25.76 11.27
C ASN A 298 -16.58 25.91 9.77
N ASP A 299 -15.72 26.89 9.42
CA ASP A 299 -15.33 27.13 8.03
C ASP A 299 -14.25 26.13 7.62
N TYR A 300 -14.41 25.55 6.43
CA TYR A 300 -13.50 24.56 5.91
C TYR A 300 -13.34 24.64 4.39
N SER A 301 -12.16 24.29 3.93
CA SER A 301 -11.90 23.93 2.55
C SER A 301 -12.18 22.44 2.34
N LYS A 302 -12.86 22.08 1.24
CA LYS A 302 -13.15 20.68 0.89
C LYS A 302 -12.59 20.31 -0.47
N GLY A 303 -12.27 19.03 -0.60
CA GLY A 303 -12.06 18.36 -1.87
C GLY A 303 -12.74 17.00 -1.86
N LEU A 304 -13.37 16.66 -2.98
CA LEU A 304 -14.04 15.38 -3.19
C LEU A 304 -13.73 14.89 -4.59
N ALA A 305 -13.43 13.60 -4.74
CA ALA A 305 -13.41 12.97 -6.04
C ALA A 305 -14.17 11.64 -6.02
N ASN A 306 -14.97 11.43 -7.07
CA ASN A 306 -15.67 10.18 -7.33
C ASN A 306 -15.06 9.51 -8.55
N THR A 307 -14.76 8.22 -8.45
CA THR A 307 -14.27 7.41 -9.56
C THR A 307 -15.19 6.21 -9.78
N TRP A 308 -15.75 6.12 -10.96
CA TRP A 308 -16.38 4.91 -11.48
C TRP A 308 -15.45 4.24 -12.47
N LEU A 309 -15.19 2.94 -12.27
CA LEU A 309 -14.30 2.19 -13.14
C LEU A 309 -14.90 0.83 -13.48
N ILE A 310 -14.84 0.47 -14.76
CA ILE A 310 -15.14 -0.87 -15.25
C ILE A 310 -13.86 -1.45 -15.81
N LYS A 311 -13.46 -2.63 -15.33
CA LYS A 311 -12.25 -3.33 -15.76
C LYS A 311 -12.58 -4.73 -16.22
N HIS A 312 -12.11 -5.10 -17.39
CA HIS A 312 -12.18 -6.46 -17.90
C HIS A 312 -10.77 -7.03 -18.05
N HIS A 313 -10.55 -8.21 -17.52
CA HIS A 313 -9.31 -8.96 -17.67
C HIS A 313 -9.60 -10.31 -18.31
N TYR A 314 -9.21 -10.47 -19.56
CA TYR A 314 -9.25 -11.75 -20.27
C TYR A 314 -7.86 -12.36 -20.31
N LYS A 315 -7.72 -13.60 -19.87
CA LYS A 315 -6.48 -14.36 -19.81
C LYS A 315 -6.66 -15.68 -20.51
N ARG A 316 -5.86 -15.98 -21.53
CA ARG A 316 -5.90 -17.23 -22.27
C ARG A 316 -4.60 -18.01 -22.12
N HIS A 317 -4.73 -19.28 -21.78
CA HIS A 317 -3.63 -20.24 -21.76
C HIS A 317 -3.58 -20.97 -23.11
N PHE A 318 -2.58 -20.67 -23.94
CA PHE A 318 -2.35 -21.38 -25.19
C PHE A 318 -1.64 -22.72 -24.96
N SER A 319 -0.83 -22.76 -23.88
CA SER A 319 -0.17 -23.98 -23.41
C SER A 319 0.19 -23.80 -21.92
N LYS A 320 0.75 -24.85 -21.29
CA LYS A 320 1.33 -24.76 -19.95
C LYS A 320 2.48 -23.74 -19.85
N ARG A 321 3.02 -23.30 -21.01
CA ARG A 321 4.19 -22.41 -21.10
C ARG A 321 3.87 -21.02 -21.65
N LEU A 322 2.72 -20.84 -22.31
CA LEU A 322 2.37 -19.58 -22.98
C LEU A 322 0.99 -19.10 -22.56
N THR A 323 0.94 -17.90 -22.01
CA THR A 323 -0.28 -17.22 -21.58
C THR A 323 -0.30 -15.81 -22.16
N LEU A 324 -1.43 -15.41 -22.70
CA LEU A 324 -1.71 -14.04 -23.11
C LEU A 324 -2.82 -13.47 -22.24
N SER A 325 -2.63 -12.26 -21.73
CA SER A 325 -3.67 -11.50 -21.02
C SER A 325 -3.95 -10.21 -21.75
N VAL A 326 -5.23 -9.86 -21.86
CA VAL A 326 -5.70 -8.55 -22.34
C VAL A 326 -6.49 -7.93 -21.20
N ILE A 327 -6.12 -6.72 -20.82
CA ILE A 327 -6.81 -5.94 -19.79
C ILE A 327 -7.30 -4.66 -20.43
N THR A 328 -8.59 -4.37 -20.29
CA THR A 328 -9.18 -3.10 -20.69
C THR A 328 -9.86 -2.49 -19.47
N ASP A 329 -9.72 -1.20 -19.29
CA ASP A 329 -10.45 -0.48 -18.27
C ASP A 329 -10.94 0.87 -18.79
N TYR A 330 -12.10 1.29 -18.30
CA TYR A 330 -12.67 2.61 -18.53
C TYR A 330 -13.01 3.23 -17.17
N SER A 331 -12.57 4.45 -16.95
CA SER A 331 -12.89 5.22 -15.77
C SER A 331 -13.51 6.57 -16.11
N TYR A 332 -14.51 6.95 -15.31
CA TYR A 332 -15.11 8.26 -15.26
C TYR A 332 -14.89 8.85 -13.87
N ILE A 333 -14.20 10.00 -13.84
CA ILE A 333 -13.76 10.64 -12.59
C ILE A 333 -14.35 12.05 -12.56
N THR A 334 -14.90 12.43 -11.42
CA THR A 334 -15.40 13.79 -11.16
C THR A 334 -14.75 14.34 -9.91
N GLY A 335 -14.39 15.61 -9.92
CA GLY A 335 -13.88 16.35 -8.79
C GLY A 335 -14.87 17.43 -8.33
N GLU A 336 -14.87 17.77 -7.05
CA GLU A 336 -15.60 18.88 -6.46
C GLU A 336 -14.76 19.50 -5.35
N GLY A 337 -14.70 20.81 -5.24
CA GLY A 337 -13.92 21.48 -4.19
C GLY A 337 -14.07 22.99 -4.20
N ASN A 338 -13.57 23.64 -3.14
CA ASN A 338 -13.58 25.11 -3.05
C ASN A 338 -12.62 25.76 -4.06
N SER A 339 -11.62 25.01 -4.51
CA SER A 339 -10.52 25.54 -5.33
C SER A 339 -10.58 25.09 -6.79
N PHE A 340 -11.64 24.41 -7.26
CA PHE A 340 -11.81 24.02 -8.65
C PHE A 340 -13.26 23.77 -9.04
N ASP A 341 -13.60 24.07 -10.29
CA ASP A 341 -14.95 24.00 -10.85
C ASP A 341 -15.24 22.62 -11.45
N ASN A 342 -15.67 21.68 -10.62
CA ASN A 342 -16.21 20.38 -11.00
C ASN A 342 -15.50 19.68 -12.18
N PRO A 343 -14.17 19.49 -12.13
CA PRO A 343 -13.43 18.85 -13.21
C PRO A 343 -13.92 17.44 -13.47
N LYS A 344 -13.82 16.99 -14.71
CA LYS A 344 -14.22 15.65 -15.15
C LYS A 344 -13.12 15.06 -16.01
N ARG A 345 -12.85 13.77 -15.80
CA ARG A 345 -11.86 13.02 -16.59
C ARG A 345 -12.45 11.70 -17.06
N ASN A 346 -12.31 11.44 -18.35
CA ASN A 346 -12.55 10.13 -18.94
C ASN A 346 -11.20 9.50 -19.28
N ALA A 347 -11.03 8.24 -18.93
CA ALA A 347 -9.83 7.50 -19.32
C ALA A 347 -10.19 6.08 -19.74
N PHE A 348 -9.72 5.69 -20.92
CA PHE A 348 -9.78 4.33 -21.42
C PHE A 348 -8.36 3.79 -21.51
N SER A 349 -8.15 2.53 -21.14
CA SER A 349 -6.86 1.88 -21.30
C SER A 349 -6.98 0.49 -21.91
N ALA A 350 -5.93 0.10 -22.63
CA ALA A 350 -5.75 -1.26 -23.14
C ALA A 350 -4.33 -1.73 -22.83
N THR A 351 -4.23 -2.91 -22.22
CA THR A 351 -2.97 -3.56 -21.84
C THR A 351 -2.91 -4.96 -22.41
N VAL A 352 -1.78 -5.33 -22.98
CA VAL A 352 -1.48 -6.70 -23.43
C VAL A 352 -0.27 -7.20 -22.65
N ILE A 353 -0.39 -8.39 -22.08
CA ILE A 353 0.66 -9.07 -21.29
C ILE A 353 0.91 -10.44 -21.90
N LEU A 354 2.11 -10.67 -22.39
CA LEU A 354 2.59 -11.97 -22.82
C LEU A 354 3.45 -12.56 -21.70
N ASN A 355 3.05 -13.72 -21.18
CA ASN A 355 3.84 -14.50 -20.24
C ASN A 355 4.29 -15.79 -20.93
N HIS A 356 5.60 -16.00 -21.02
CA HIS A 356 6.18 -17.17 -21.69
C HIS A 356 7.27 -17.81 -20.86
N ARG A 357 7.19 -19.14 -20.76
CA ARG A 357 8.18 -20.00 -20.10
C ARG A 357 8.75 -20.99 -21.12
N PRO A 358 9.66 -20.57 -22.03
CA PRO A 358 10.17 -21.43 -23.10
C PRO A 358 10.92 -22.65 -22.57
N ALA A 359 11.55 -22.55 -21.40
CA ALA A 359 12.25 -23.62 -20.72
C ALA A 359 11.90 -23.63 -19.22
N GLU A 360 12.19 -24.71 -18.51
CA GLU A 360 11.94 -24.81 -17.06
C GLU A 360 12.66 -23.74 -16.25
N LYS A 361 13.88 -23.36 -16.70
CA LYS A 361 14.75 -22.39 -16.04
C LYS A 361 14.53 -20.95 -16.51
N LEU A 362 13.78 -20.70 -17.57
CA LEU A 362 13.61 -19.38 -18.18
C LEU A 362 12.15 -19.01 -18.26
N GLN A 363 11.83 -17.85 -17.70
CA GLN A 363 10.51 -17.22 -17.81
C GLN A 363 10.70 -15.73 -18.11
N TYR A 364 9.88 -15.18 -19.00
CA TYR A 364 9.85 -13.75 -19.28
C TYR A 364 8.41 -13.26 -19.54
N ASN A 365 8.22 -11.96 -19.33
CA ASN A 365 7.00 -11.23 -19.64
C ASN A 365 7.32 -10.08 -20.58
N LEU A 366 6.45 -9.82 -21.54
CA LEU A 366 6.46 -8.63 -22.38
C LEU A 366 5.10 -7.98 -22.26
N ASN A 367 5.08 -6.70 -21.95
CA ASN A 367 3.85 -5.99 -21.60
C ASN A 367 3.81 -4.64 -22.30
N VAL A 368 2.66 -4.27 -22.80
CA VAL A 368 2.42 -2.95 -23.43
C VAL A 368 1.08 -2.40 -22.96
N ARG A 369 1.00 -1.08 -22.79
CA ARG A 369 -0.23 -0.37 -22.43
C ARG A 369 -0.31 0.97 -23.16
N LYS A 370 -1.53 1.32 -23.55
CA LYS A 370 -1.88 2.68 -23.99
C LYS A 370 -3.11 3.14 -23.22
N ASP A 371 -3.02 4.36 -22.71
CA ASP A 371 -4.14 5.08 -22.14
C ASP A 371 -4.61 6.16 -23.13
N VAL A 372 -5.91 6.45 -23.14
CA VAL A 372 -6.53 7.58 -23.82
C VAL A 372 -7.27 8.37 -22.75
N ILE A 373 -6.79 9.55 -22.45
CA ILE A 373 -7.27 10.38 -21.33
C ILE A 373 -7.75 11.70 -21.89
N SER A 374 -8.87 12.23 -21.38
CA SER A 374 -9.53 13.43 -21.90
C SER A 374 -8.71 14.72 -21.72
N ASP A 375 -7.89 14.79 -20.66
CA ASP A 375 -7.30 16.04 -20.17
C ASP A 375 -5.90 16.30 -20.74
N PHE A 376 -5.18 15.27 -21.16
CA PHE A 376 -3.80 15.36 -21.66
C PHE A 376 -3.45 14.15 -22.53
N SER A 377 -2.38 14.30 -23.32
CA SER A 377 -1.84 13.18 -24.10
C SER A 377 -1.02 12.27 -23.22
N SER A 378 -1.44 10.99 -23.09
CA SER A 378 -0.70 9.98 -22.33
C SER A 378 0.39 9.33 -23.17
N PRO A 379 1.53 8.92 -22.58
CA PRO A 379 2.56 8.17 -23.27
C PRO A 379 2.13 6.73 -23.59
N PHE A 380 2.83 6.11 -24.52
CA PHE A 380 2.83 4.66 -24.68
C PHE A 380 3.81 4.07 -23.68
N VAL A 381 3.35 3.11 -22.86
CA VAL A 381 4.19 2.47 -21.83
C VAL A 381 4.38 0.99 -22.12
N PHE A 382 5.55 0.49 -21.78
CA PHE A 382 5.92 -0.91 -21.99
C PHE A 382 6.81 -1.42 -20.85
N SER A 383 6.85 -2.72 -20.67
CA SER A 383 7.82 -3.37 -19.81
C SER A 383 8.19 -4.75 -20.33
N GLY A 384 9.43 -5.12 -20.08
CA GLY A 384 9.94 -6.47 -20.24
C GLY A 384 10.60 -6.93 -18.96
N ASP A 385 10.32 -8.15 -18.54
CA ASP A 385 10.99 -8.74 -17.40
C ASP A 385 11.34 -10.21 -17.65
N MET A 386 12.43 -10.67 -17.04
CA MET A 386 12.96 -12.02 -17.20
C MET A 386 13.46 -12.55 -15.87
N SER A 387 13.22 -13.82 -15.62
CA SER A 387 13.86 -14.59 -14.54
C SER A 387 14.52 -15.83 -15.11
N TYR A 388 15.79 -16.02 -14.80
CA TYR A 388 16.57 -17.18 -15.21
C TYR A 388 17.13 -17.93 -14.01
N GLN A 389 16.69 -19.18 -13.83
CA GLN A 389 17.17 -20.06 -12.75
C GLN A 389 18.50 -20.70 -13.14
N ILE A 390 19.60 -20.11 -12.69
CA ILE A 390 20.96 -20.58 -12.99
C ILE A 390 21.21 -21.91 -12.26
N LEU A 391 20.97 -21.90 -10.93
CA LEU A 391 21.03 -23.08 -10.06
C LEU A 391 19.69 -23.23 -9.31
N ASN A 392 19.40 -24.37 -8.72
CA ASN A 392 18.18 -24.55 -7.91
C ASN A 392 18.09 -23.53 -6.74
N SER A 393 19.23 -23.03 -6.28
CA SER A 393 19.34 -22.05 -5.20
C SER A 393 19.59 -20.63 -5.68
N TYR A 394 19.76 -20.37 -6.97
CA TYR A 394 20.13 -19.06 -7.47
C TYR A 394 19.39 -18.69 -8.75
N ALA A 395 18.71 -17.57 -8.74
CA ALA A 395 18.02 -16.95 -9.88
C ALA A 395 18.57 -15.57 -10.19
N LEU A 396 18.71 -15.27 -11.46
CA LEU A 396 19.00 -13.94 -11.99
C LEU A 396 17.71 -13.34 -12.52
N LYS A 397 17.48 -12.06 -12.23
CA LYS A 397 16.30 -11.31 -12.64
C LYS A 397 16.71 -10.03 -13.35
N ILE A 398 16.01 -9.69 -14.42
CA ILE A 398 16.20 -8.43 -15.14
C ILE A 398 14.82 -7.88 -15.45
N ASN A 399 14.63 -6.58 -15.30
CA ASN A 399 13.47 -5.90 -15.85
C ASN A 399 13.83 -4.52 -16.38
N ALA A 400 13.09 -4.08 -17.39
CA ALA A 400 13.15 -2.73 -17.92
C ALA A 400 11.72 -2.26 -18.19
N SER A 401 11.43 -0.97 -17.94
CA SER A 401 10.09 -0.43 -18.15
C SER A 401 10.09 1.06 -18.39
N LYS A 402 9.13 1.49 -19.23
CA LYS A 402 8.71 2.88 -19.34
C LYS A 402 7.43 3.06 -18.54
N ASN A 403 7.38 4.07 -17.67
CA ASN A 403 6.26 4.35 -16.79
C ASN A 403 5.84 5.82 -16.88
N PHE A 404 4.71 6.18 -16.26
CA PHE A 404 4.25 7.56 -16.25
C PHE A 404 3.45 7.89 -14.98
N ARG A 405 3.35 9.21 -14.70
CA ARG A 405 2.42 9.77 -13.71
C ARG A 405 1.58 10.86 -14.37
N ALA A 406 0.28 10.71 -14.32
CA ALA A 406 -0.70 11.69 -14.79
C ALA A 406 -0.72 12.92 -13.87
N PRO A 407 -0.89 14.14 -14.40
CA PRO A 407 -1.24 15.31 -13.60
C PRO A 407 -2.56 15.07 -12.85
N THR A 408 -2.62 15.50 -11.61
CA THR A 408 -3.78 15.36 -10.72
C THR A 408 -4.80 16.48 -10.97
N PHE A 409 -5.97 16.39 -10.33
CA PHE A 409 -6.93 17.50 -10.40
C PHE A 409 -6.38 18.76 -9.74
N ASN A 410 -5.63 18.65 -8.64
CA ASN A 410 -4.98 19.81 -8.03
C ASN A 410 -3.94 20.41 -8.99
N ASP A 411 -3.13 19.59 -9.66
CA ASP A 411 -2.12 20.06 -10.59
C ASP A 411 -2.75 20.84 -11.77
N LEU A 412 -3.88 20.39 -12.30
CA LEU A 412 -4.50 21.00 -13.48
C LEU A 412 -5.47 22.15 -13.14
N TYR A 413 -6.30 21.99 -12.09
CA TYR A 413 -7.49 22.80 -11.92
C TYR A 413 -7.53 23.63 -10.65
N TRP A 414 -6.49 23.58 -9.79
CA TRP A 414 -6.44 24.36 -8.56
C TRP A 414 -6.53 25.87 -8.85
N ASN A 415 -7.48 26.58 -8.25
CA ASN A 415 -7.67 28.02 -8.44
C ASN A 415 -7.42 28.79 -7.12
N PRO A 416 -6.46 29.78 -7.10
CA PRO A 416 -5.54 30.12 -8.20
C PRO A 416 -4.33 29.17 -8.20
N GLY A 417 -3.78 28.88 -9.40
CA GLY A 417 -2.46 28.27 -9.53
C GLY A 417 -2.37 27.00 -10.37
N GLY A 418 -3.46 26.28 -10.64
CA GLY A 418 -3.44 25.10 -11.50
C GLY A 418 -2.93 25.41 -12.91
N ASN A 419 -2.39 24.40 -13.61
CA ASN A 419 -1.79 24.56 -14.93
C ASN A 419 -2.31 23.46 -15.89
N LEU A 420 -3.11 23.87 -16.88
CA LEU A 420 -3.70 22.97 -17.87
C LEU A 420 -2.70 22.49 -18.94
N ASP A 421 -1.53 23.14 -19.07
CA ASP A 421 -0.50 22.80 -20.04
C ASP A 421 0.48 21.72 -19.55
N LEU A 422 0.24 21.16 -18.36
CA LEU A 422 1.08 20.12 -17.79
C LEU A 422 1.08 18.84 -18.62
N LYS A 423 2.27 18.32 -18.83
CA LYS A 423 2.50 17.00 -19.40
C LYS A 423 2.58 15.95 -18.28
N PRO A 424 2.23 14.69 -18.56
CA PRO A 424 2.54 13.59 -17.66
C PRO A 424 4.05 13.50 -17.40
N GLU A 425 4.44 13.15 -16.17
CA GLU A 425 5.80 12.71 -15.90
C GLU A 425 6.04 11.37 -16.59
N GLU A 426 7.21 11.17 -17.17
CA GLU A 426 7.63 9.92 -17.77
C GLU A 426 8.87 9.38 -17.04
N SER A 427 9.02 8.07 -16.98
CA SER A 427 10.26 7.47 -16.49
C SER A 427 10.64 6.25 -17.31
N PHE A 428 11.95 6.08 -17.46
CA PHE A 428 12.57 4.84 -17.93
C PHE A 428 13.39 4.24 -16.79
N GLN A 429 13.32 2.93 -16.60
CA GLN A 429 14.10 2.25 -15.58
C GLN A 429 14.56 0.87 -16.00
N ILE A 430 15.65 0.44 -15.37
CA ILE A 430 16.22 -0.89 -15.51
C ILE A 430 16.65 -1.40 -14.13
N ASP A 431 16.42 -2.69 -13.89
CA ASP A 431 16.81 -3.38 -12.65
C ASP A 431 17.54 -4.68 -12.97
N LEU A 432 18.53 -5.01 -12.14
CA LEU A 432 19.21 -6.30 -12.12
C LEU A 432 19.14 -6.89 -10.72
N GLY A 433 18.52 -8.07 -10.61
CA GLY A 433 18.26 -8.74 -9.33
C GLY A 433 18.93 -10.11 -9.23
N HIS A 434 19.43 -10.42 -8.05
CA HIS A 434 20.00 -11.71 -7.65
C HIS A 434 19.18 -12.26 -6.50
N GLU A 435 18.64 -13.46 -6.65
CA GLU A 435 17.94 -14.17 -5.57
C GLU A 435 18.64 -15.48 -5.26
N LEU A 436 19.08 -15.61 -4.01
CA LEU A 436 19.67 -16.84 -3.47
C LEU A 436 18.74 -17.40 -2.38
N SER A 437 18.33 -18.66 -2.53
CA SER A 437 17.56 -19.39 -1.53
C SER A 437 18.28 -20.69 -1.22
N PHE A 438 18.86 -20.78 -0.04
CA PHE A 438 19.61 -21.95 0.38
C PHE A 438 19.19 -22.40 1.77
N LYS A 439 18.56 -23.57 1.88
CA LYS A 439 18.02 -24.14 3.14
C LYS A 439 17.15 -23.14 3.91
N ASN A 440 17.77 -22.45 4.87
CA ASN A 440 17.10 -21.55 5.82
C ASN A 440 17.46 -20.07 5.57
N ILE A 441 18.16 -19.78 4.48
CA ILE A 441 18.67 -18.45 4.13
C ILE A 441 18.07 -18.04 2.80
N ASP A 442 17.41 -16.90 2.78
CA ASP A 442 16.98 -16.19 1.59
C ASP A 442 17.70 -14.86 1.52
N PHE A 443 18.41 -14.61 0.42
CA PHE A 443 19.11 -13.36 0.16
C PHE A 443 18.70 -12.82 -1.19
N LYS A 444 18.37 -11.53 -1.25
CA LYS A 444 18.07 -10.81 -2.47
C LYS A 444 18.94 -9.57 -2.54
N LEU A 445 19.52 -9.34 -3.70
CA LEU A 445 20.24 -8.11 -4.05
C LEU A 445 19.64 -7.58 -5.35
N ASN A 446 19.29 -6.31 -5.40
CA ASN A 446 18.75 -5.66 -6.58
C ASN A 446 19.46 -4.33 -6.80
N THR A 447 20.00 -4.09 -7.98
CA THR A 447 20.49 -2.78 -8.40
C THR A 447 19.48 -2.16 -9.35
N PHE A 448 19.34 -0.84 -9.31
CA PHE A 448 18.37 -0.11 -10.12
C PHE A 448 18.92 1.20 -10.64
N TYR A 449 18.39 1.60 -11.78
CA TYR A 449 18.55 2.93 -12.36
C TYR A 449 17.19 3.40 -12.85
N ILE A 450 16.81 4.63 -12.50
CA ILE A 450 15.56 5.29 -12.91
C ILE A 450 15.93 6.68 -13.41
N GLU A 451 15.47 7.02 -14.59
CA GLU A 451 15.48 8.38 -15.13
C GLU A 451 14.03 8.86 -15.28
N THR A 452 13.74 10.04 -14.73
CA THR A 452 12.40 10.64 -14.77
C THR A 452 12.50 12.00 -15.45
N SER A 453 11.61 12.25 -16.40
CA SER A 453 11.47 13.52 -17.12
C SER A 453 10.12 14.18 -16.86
N ASP A 454 10.02 15.48 -17.16
CA ASP A 454 8.82 16.29 -17.01
C ASP A 454 8.22 16.23 -15.60
N LEU A 455 9.07 16.19 -14.55
CA LEU A 455 8.62 16.14 -13.15
C LEU A 455 7.69 17.30 -12.84
N ILE A 456 6.53 17.03 -12.26
CA ILE A 456 5.57 18.05 -11.84
C ILE A 456 5.93 18.50 -10.42
N GLN A 457 6.30 19.77 -10.32
CA GLN A 457 6.63 20.41 -9.05
C GLN A 457 5.84 21.70 -8.88
N TRP A 458 5.27 21.90 -7.70
CA TRP A 458 4.70 23.16 -7.30
C TRP A 458 5.84 24.13 -6.94
N ARG A 459 5.88 25.28 -7.63
CA ARG A 459 6.91 26.33 -7.43
C ARG A 459 6.26 27.69 -7.20
N PRO A 460 6.91 28.59 -6.40
CA PRO A 460 6.47 29.97 -6.32
C PRO A 460 6.50 30.60 -7.70
N ASN A 461 5.40 31.20 -8.11
CA ASN A 461 5.34 31.98 -9.34
C ASN A 461 5.35 33.47 -8.98
N ALA A 462 6.51 34.12 -9.12
CA ALA A 462 6.70 35.51 -8.73
C ALA A 462 5.81 36.48 -9.51
N SER A 463 5.44 36.17 -10.76
CA SER A 463 4.57 37.01 -11.58
C SER A 463 3.10 36.93 -11.18
N LEU A 464 2.68 35.81 -10.60
CA LEU A 464 1.29 35.57 -10.19
C LEU A 464 1.07 35.75 -8.68
N GLY A 465 2.13 35.75 -7.87
CA GLY A 465 2.06 35.90 -6.42
C GLY A 465 1.57 34.65 -5.67
N TYR A 466 1.49 33.49 -6.34
CA TYR A 466 1.09 32.22 -5.74
C TYR A 466 1.88 31.04 -6.31
N TRP A 467 1.75 29.88 -5.69
CA TRP A 467 2.37 28.63 -6.18
C TRP A 467 1.63 28.07 -7.38
N SER A 468 2.37 27.57 -8.37
CA SER A 468 1.83 26.91 -9.56
C SER A 468 2.64 25.67 -9.92
N PRO A 469 2.01 24.59 -10.37
CA PRO A 469 2.72 23.39 -10.81
C PRO A 469 3.29 23.61 -12.22
N VAL A 470 4.50 23.18 -12.41
CA VAL A 470 5.22 23.24 -13.67
C VAL A 470 5.94 21.91 -13.92
N ASN A 471 6.07 21.54 -15.20
CA ASN A 471 6.99 20.49 -15.56
C ASN A 471 8.40 21.07 -15.45
N VAL A 472 9.23 20.43 -14.67
CA VAL A 472 10.63 20.78 -14.47
C VAL A 472 11.50 19.66 -14.97
N ALA A 473 12.80 19.90 -14.96
CA ALA A 473 13.83 19.01 -15.39
C ALA A 473 13.68 17.53 -15.04
N SER A 474 14.67 16.81 -15.48
CA SER A 474 14.84 15.39 -15.25
C SER A 474 15.49 15.11 -13.91
N ALA A 475 15.17 13.99 -13.28
CA ALA A 475 15.86 13.46 -12.13
C ALA A 475 16.40 12.05 -12.39
N MET A 476 17.58 11.78 -11.88
CA MET A 476 18.16 10.44 -11.83
C MET A 476 18.06 9.84 -10.44
N HIS A 477 17.78 8.55 -10.39
CA HIS A 477 17.78 7.75 -9.15
C HIS A 477 18.53 6.45 -9.44
N TYR A 478 19.52 6.12 -8.64
CA TYR A 478 20.22 4.85 -8.78
C TYR A 478 20.67 4.31 -7.43
N GLY A 479 20.89 3.02 -7.38
CA GLY A 479 21.31 2.41 -6.12
C GLY A 479 21.16 0.91 -6.08
N LEU A 480 21.19 0.40 -4.83
CA LEU A 480 21.02 -1.02 -4.56
C LEU A 480 20.11 -1.25 -3.36
N GLU A 481 19.46 -2.40 -3.36
CA GLU A 481 18.59 -2.88 -2.27
C GLU A 481 18.98 -4.32 -1.94
N ALA A 482 19.35 -4.59 -0.69
CA ALA A 482 19.64 -5.92 -0.18
C ALA A 482 18.57 -6.35 0.83
N GLU A 483 18.18 -7.62 0.80
CA GLU A 483 17.30 -8.25 1.81
C GLU A 483 17.87 -9.60 2.22
N LEU A 484 17.92 -9.86 3.52
CA LEU A 484 18.36 -11.12 4.10
C LEU A 484 17.27 -11.64 5.04
N SER A 485 16.92 -12.91 4.90
CA SER A 485 16.08 -13.63 5.86
C SER A 485 16.72 -14.96 6.23
N ILE A 486 16.86 -15.19 7.54
CA ILE A 486 17.40 -16.44 8.08
C ILE A 486 16.41 -17.02 9.06
N THR A 487 15.95 -18.26 8.85
CA THR A 487 15.06 -18.98 9.76
C THR A 487 15.75 -20.22 10.30
N LYS A 488 15.98 -20.29 11.62
CA LYS A 488 16.55 -21.45 12.29
C LYS A 488 15.54 -22.08 13.24
N LYS A 489 15.24 -23.35 13.01
CA LYS A 489 14.34 -24.15 13.88
C LYS A 489 15.17 -25.23 14.56
N ILE A 490 15.16 -25.25 15.91
CA ILE A 490 15.82 -26.25 16.73
C ILE A 490 14.80 -26.75 17.75
N LYS A 491 14.25 -27.94 17.54
CA LYS A 491 13.13 -28.48 18.36
C LYS A 491 11.98 -27.48 18.39
N LYS A 492 11.66 -26.94 19.58
CA LYS A 492 10.58 -25.96 19.81
C LYS A 492 11.05 -24.50 19.71
N HIS A 493 12.35 -24.27 19.48
CA HIS A 493 12.92 -22.93 19.34
C HIS A 493 12.90 -22.52 17.87
N ILE A 494 12.40 -21.34 17.59
CA ILE A 494 12.38 -20.73 16.25
C ILE A 494 13.04 -19.36 16.35
N LEU A 495 14.10 -19.16 15.61
CA LEU A 495 14.81 -17.89 15.47
C LEU A 495 14.63 -17.41 14.04
N ILE A 496 14.19 -16.16 13.87
CA ILE A 496 14.04 -15.52 12.56
C ILE A 496 14.78 -14.19 12.62
N LEU A 497 15.78 -14.04 11.75
CA LEU A 497 16.45 -12.78 11.46
C LEU A 497 15.98 -12.31 10.09
N SER A 498 15.50 -11.07 10.00
CA SER A 498 15.20 -10.41 8.73
C SER A 498 15.88 -9.05 8.73
N SER A 499 16.56 -8.69 7.66
CA SER A 499 17.17 -7.38 7.50
C SER A 499 17.03 -6.87 6.08
N SER A 500 16.98 -5.56 5.91
CA SER A 500 17.09 -4.93 4.61
C SER A 500 17.98 -3.69 4.69
N TYR A 501 18.63 -3.39 3.58
CA TYR A 501 19.47 -2.24 3.39
C TYR A 501 19.20 -1.65 2.02
N SER A 502 19.17 -0.34 1.91
CA SER A 502 19.17 0.38 0.64
C SER A 502 20.21 1.49 0.62
N TYR A 503 20.88 1.59 -0.51
CA TYR A 503 21.70 2.72 -0.93
C TYR A 503 20.96 3.37 -2.10
N THR A 504 20.67 4.68 -2.00
CA THR A 504 19.89 5.42 -3.00
C THR A 504 20.55 6.77 -3.22
N GLU A 505 21.08 7.00 -4.41
CA GLU A 505 21.49 8.32 -4.87
C GLU A 505 20.45 8.90 -5.79
N THR A 506 20.27 10.22 -5.69
CA THR A 506 19.31 10.97 -6.51
C THR A 506 19.94 12.29 -6.95
N GLU A 507 19.63 12.71 -8.16
CA GLU A 507 20.11 13.97 -8.70
C GLU A 507 19.02 14.70 -9.49
N ASP A 508 18.78 15.96 -9.18
CA ASP A 508 18.13 16.92 -10.06
C ASP A 508 19.17 17.31 -11.12
N ILE A 509 18.99 16.86 -12.35
CA ILE A 509 19.98 16.98 -13.44
C ILE A 509 20.23 18.45 -13.82
N GLU A 510 19.23 19.32 -13.72
CA GLU A 510 19.40 20.74 -14.02
C GLU A 510 20.18 21.48 -12.95
N LYS A 511 19.91 21.16 -11.68
CA LYS A 511 20.52 21.85 -10.54
C LYS A 511 21.81 21.21 -10.06
N GLN A 512 22.12 20.00 -10.53
CA GLN A 512 23.25 19.19 -10.10
C GLN A 512 23.32 19.04 -8.57
N GLN A 513 22.16 18.77 -7.94
CA GLN A 513 22.03 18.58 -6.50
C GLN A 513 21.12 17.39 -6.19
N ARG A 514 21.28 16.81 -5.00
CA ARG A 514 20.40 15.74 -4.52
C ARG A 514 18.95 16.21 -4.38
N LEU A 515 18.03 15.28 -4.53
CA LEU A 515 16.62 15.53 -4.19
C LEU A 515 16.45 15.60 -2.67
N PHE A 516 15.63 16.54 -2.22
CA PHE A 516 15.35 16.72 -0.79
C PHE A 516 14.59 15.55 -0.19
N TYR A 517 14.85 15.27 1.10
CA TYR A 517 14.20 14.23 1.89
C TYR A 517 14.39 12.82 1.31
N VAL A 518 15.55 12.52 0.75
CA VAL A 518 15.93 11.18 0.30
C VAL A 518 17.19 10.73 1.05
N PRO A 519 17.08 9.78 2.01
CA PRO A 519 18.25 9.29 2.69
C PRO A 519 19.10 8.43 1.75
N VAL A 520 20.41 8.70 1.70
CA VAL A 520 21.37 7.90 0.91
C VAL A 520 21.41 6.47 1.44
N HIS A 521 21.37 6.31 2.75
CA HIS A 521 21.44 5.02 3.42
C HIS A 521 20.20 4.80 4.28
N LYS A 522 19.57 3.64 4.12
CA LYS A 522 18.50 3.18 5.01
C LYS A 522 18.72 1.71 5.32
N ALA A 523 18.58 1.35 6.59
CA ALA A 523 18.67 -0.05 7.01
C ALA A 523 17.58 -0.39 8.01
N ASN A 524 17.10 -1.63 7.99
CA ASN A 524 16.30 -2.16 9.06
C ASN A 524 16.67 -3.62 9.36
N ALA A 525 16.49 -4.02 10.61
CA ALA A 525 16.70 -5.38 11.06
C ALA A 525 15.62 -5.79 12.05
N SER A 526 15.20 -7.04 12.00
CA SER A 526 14.24 -7.63 12.93
C SER A 526 14.74 -9.00 13.36
N LEU A 527 14.87 -9.21 14.67
CA LEU A 527 15.20 -10.49 15.28
C LEU A 527 14.00 -10.98 16.08
N SER A 528 13.50 -12.16 15.79
CA SER A 528 12.36 -12.76 16.50
C SER A 528 12.76 -14.13 17.01
N TYR A 529 12.54 -14.37 18.29
CA TYR A 529 12.70 -15.66 18.96
C TYR A 529 11.38 -16.16 19.49
N SER A 530 11.02 -17.40 19.16
CA SER A 530 9.80 -18.05 19.66
C SER A 530 10.14 -19.39 20.32
N TYR A 531 9.52 -19.62 21.47
CA TYR A 531 9.56 -20.90 22.19
C TYR A 531 8.18 -21.23 22.74
N ASN A 532 7.56 -22.30 22.24
CA ASN A 532 6.18 -22.67 22.57
C ASN A 532 5.20 -21.49 22.41
N SER A 533 4.65 -21.01 23.53
CA SER A 533 3.69 -19.90 23.59
C SER A 533 4.32 -18.52 23.68
N PHE A 534 5.62 -18.44 23.91
CA PHE A 534 6.34 -17.19 24.10
C PHE A 534 7.02 -16.74 22.80
N THR A 535 6.94 -15.46 22.50
CA THR A 535 7.71 -14.83 21.41
C THR A 535 8.28 -13.52 21.92
N ALA A 536 9.57 -13.29 21.72
CA ALA A 536 10.20 -11.99 21.88
C ALA A 536 10.73 -11.51 20.53
N PHE A 537 10.71 -10.21 20.30
CA PHE A 537 11.28 -9.63 19.09
C PHE A 537 11.92 -8.27 19.35
N TYR A 538 12.94 -7.99 18.57
CA TYR A 538 13.60 -6.70 18.51
C TYR A 538 13.57 -6.23 17.06
N GLN A 539 13.29 -4.93 16.85
CA GLN A 539 13.35 -4.26 15.55
C GLN A 539 14.23 -3.03 15.66
N HIS A 540 15.05 -2.82 14.65
CA HIS A 540 15.93 -1.68 14.52
C HIS A 540 15.71 -1.00 13.17
N LEU A 541 15.72 0.33 13.16
CA LEU A 541 15.65 1.16 11.96
C LEU A 541 16.78 2.20 12.04
N TYR A 542 17.56 2.29 10.98
CA TYR A 542 18.48 3.37 10.68
C TYR A 542 18.00 4.12 9.45
N ASN A 543 17.87 5.43 9.54
CA ASN A 543 17.75 6.33 8.41
C ASN A 543 18.95 7.27 8.42
N GLY A 544 19.66 7.37 7.30
CA GLY A 544 20.76 8.33 7.10
C GLY A 544 20.23 9.76 7.04
N GLU A 545 21.15 10.70 7.05
CA GLU A 545 20.86 12.12 6.86
C GLU A 545 20.13 12.39 5.53
N VAL A 546 19.38 13.47 5.47
CA VAL A 546 18.66 13.91 4.27
C VAL A 546 18.89 15.39 4.03
N ASP A 547 19.06 15.77 2.76
CA ASP A 547 19.14 17.16 2.37
C ASP A 547 17.75 17.82 2.49
N ILE A 548 17.72 19.02 3.00
CA ILE A 548 16.55 19.92 3.06
C ILE A 548 16.90 21.26 2.44
N ILE A 549 15.95 22.18 2.35
CA ILE A 549 16.21 23.51 1.76
C ILE A 549 17.19 24.29 2.67
N GLY A 550 18.41 24.48 2.18
CA GLY A 550 19.45 25.27 2.84
C GLY A 550 20.16 24.60 4.02
N ASP A 551 19.86 23.33 4.31
CA ASP A 551 20.43 22.60 5.46
C ASP A 551 20.39 21.08 5.23
N THR A 552 20.81 20.31 6.22
CA THR A 552 20.65 18.84 6.30
C THR A 552 19.89 18.49 7.59
N LEU A 553 19.08 17.46 7.52
CA LEU A 553 18.42 16.85 8.67
C LEU A 553 19.19 15.59 9.07
N ASP A 554 19.62 15.54 10.34
CA ASP A 554 20.47 14.45 10.85
C ASP A 554 19.82 13.07 10.67
N GLY A 555 20.67 12.08 10.39
CA GLY A 555 20.29 10.67 10.43
C GLY A 555 19.97 10.19 11.86
N PHE A 556 19.23 9.10 11.98
CA PHE A 556 18.84 8.58 13.29
C PHE A 556 18.70 7.06 13.34
N ASP A 557 18.82 6.55 14.56
CA ASP A 557 18.58 5.16 14.92
C ASP A 557 17.43 5.05 15.93
N ILE A 558 16.47 4.18 15.65
CA ILE A 558 15.42 3.83 16.60
C ILE A 558 15.26 2.32 16.73
N GLY A 559 15.04 1.87 17.95
CA GLY A 559 14.78 0.47 18.27
C GLY A 559 13.41 0.24 18.89
N SER A 560 12.84 -0.93 18.66
CA SER A 560 11.62 -1.39 19.33
C SER A 560 11.83 -2.80 19.89
N LEU A 561 11.34 -3.05 21.09
CA LEU A 561 11.36 -4.34 21.74
C LEU A 561 9.94 -4.78 22.05
N GLY A 562 9.60 -6.04 21.77
CA GLY A 562 8.28 -6.55 22.07
C GLY A 562 8.31 -7.99 22.55
N VAL A 563 7.31 -8.34 23.36
CA VAL A 563 7.05 -9.71 23.84
C VAL A 563 5.60 -10.06 23.62
N SER A 564 5.36 -11.31 23.30
CA SER A 564 4.02 -11.88 23.09
C SER A 564 3.90 -13.20 23.80
N TYR A 565 2.80 -13.40 24.52
CA TYR A 565 2.49 -14.65 25.18
C TYR A 565 1.10 -15.15 24.78
N THR A 566 1.02 -16.40 24.33
CA THR A 566 -0.23 -17.03 23.87
C THR A 566 -0.68 -18.10 24.87
N ILE A 567 -1.86 -17.92 25.45
CA ILE A 567 -2.53 -18.92 26.29
C ILE A 567 -3.59 -19.61 25.44
N LYS A 568 -3.44 -20.91 25.25
CA LYS A 568 -4.45 -21.76 24.59
C LYS A 568 -5.24 -22.51 25.66
N THR A 569 -6.53 -22.18 25.82
CA THR A 569 -7.41 -22.87 26.81
C THR A 569 -8.01 -24.12 26.23
N ASN A 570 -8.43 -24.09 24.98
CA ASN A 570 -8.97 -25.21 24.21
C ASN A 570 -8.41 -25.16 22.80
N LYS A 571 -8.65 -26.20 21.97
CA LYS A 571 -8.19 -26.24 20.58
C LYS A 571 -8.66 -25.03 19.73
N LYS A 572 -9.70 -24.30 20.17
CA LYS A 572 -10.32 -23.19 19.43
C LYS A 572 -10.07 -21.81 20.05
N ILE A 573 -9.90 -21.69 21.37
CA ILE A 573 -9.80 -20.39 22.05
C ILE A 573 -8.36 -20.11 22.43
N SER A 574 -7.87 -18.90 22.06
CA SER A 574 -6.54 -18.42 22.40
C SER A 574 -6.61 -16.98 22.90
N TYR A 575 -5.94 -16.70 24.00
CA TYR A 575 -5.67 -15.35 24.50
C TYR A 575 -4.22 -15.00 24.18
N ILE A 576 -3.99 -13.84 23.59
CA ILE A 576 -2.64 -13.37 23.28
C ILE A 576 -2.47 -12.01 23.95
N THR A 577 -1.41 -11.87 24.73
CA THR A 577 -1.00 -10.59 25.31
C THR A 577 0.30 -10.17 24.64
N ASP A 578 0.30 -8.98 24.08
CA ASP A 578 1.45 -8.37 23.45
C ASP A 578 1.84 -7.10 24.22
N PHE A 579 3.12 -6.95 24.52
CA PHE A 579 3.70 -5.73 25.07
C PHE A 579 4.83 -5.26 24.19
N ARG A 580 4.88 -3.97 23.90
CA ARG A 580 5.92 -3.36 23.05
C ARG A 580 6.38 -2.02 23.62
N ILE A 581 7.68 -1.79 23.55
CA ILE A 581 8.33 -0.50 23.78
C ILE A 581 8.90 -0.03 22.44
N ASN A 582 8.50 1.16 22.00
CA ASN A 582 9.02 1.83 20.82
C ASN A 582 10.06 2.86 21.22
N ASN A 583 10.98 3.17 20.29
CA ASN A 583 12.09 4.09 20.52
C ASN A 583 12.78 3.82 21.86
N ILE A 584 13.29 2.60 22.03
CA ILE A 584 13.89 2.14 23.31
C ILE A 584 15.12 2.96 23.72
N TYR A 585 15.78 3.61 22.76
CA TYR A 585 16.96 4.45 22.99
C TYR A 585 16.61 5.85 23.46
N ASP A 586 15.31 6.22 23.34
CA ASP A 586 14.82 7.58 23.59
C ASP A 586 15.49 8.61 22.67
N THR A 587 15.75 8.20 21.43
CA THR A 587 16.38 9.04 20.42
C THR A 587 15.45 10.19 20.03
N TYR A 588 15.98 11.43 20.01
CA TYR A 588 15.36 12.52 19.28
C TYR A 588 15.52 12.29 17.78
N TYR A 589 14.43 12.41 17.03
CA TYR A 589 14.48 12.29 15.58
C TYR A 589 13.32 13.01 14.89
N GLU A 590 13.56 13.37 13.64
CA GLU A 590 12.59 14.03 12.76
C GLU A 590 12.58 13.31 11.39
N ASN A 591 11.41 13.17 10.79
CA ASN A 591 11.26 12.76 9.38
C ASN A 591 11.03 13.95 8.46
N VAL A 592 10.62 15.07 9.02
CA VAL A 592 10.44 16.38 8.38
C VAL A 592 10.99 17.42 9.35
N ALA A 593 11.76 18.36 8.83
CA ALA A 593 12.38 19.41 9.61
C ALA A 593 11.38 20.14 10.52
N PHE A 594 11.79 20.37 11.77
CA PHE A 594 11.01 21.01 12.82
C PHE A 594 9.76 20.23 13.28
N ARG A 595 9.67 18.94 12.96
CA ARG A 595 8.57 18.05 13.35
C ARG A 595 9.11 16.86 14.15
N PRO A 596 9.38 17.04 15.46
CA PRO A 596 9.86 15.96 16.30
C PRO A 596 8.90 14.78 16.30
N MET A 597 9.45 13.59 16.35
CA MET A 597 8.71 12.33 16.44
C MET A 597 8.64 11.85 17.90
N PRO A 598 7.75 10.88 18.22
CA PRO A 598 7.56 10.41 19.59
C PRO A 598 8.83 9.91 20.26
N ASN A 599 9.07 10.34 21.49
CA ASN A 599 10.03 9.78 22.41
C ASN A 599 9.70 8.33 22.77
N ARG A 600 10.44 7.71 23.71
CA ARG A 600 10.16 6.35 24.18
C ARG A 600 8.72 6.22 24.61
N ASN A 601 8.03 5.22 24.08
CA ASN A 601 6.62 4.98 24.36
C ASN A 601 6.32 3.48 24.35
N PHE A 602 5.17 3.09 24.90
CA PHE A 602 4.78 1.69 24.99
C PHE A 602 3.34 1.46 24.54
N ASN A 603 3.03 0.22 24.17
CA ASN A 603 1.67 -0.26 24.00
C ASN A 603 1.51 -1.69 24.51
N ILE A 604 0.31 -1.99 24.98
CA ILE A 604 -0.15 -3.32 25.37
C ILE A 604 -1.36 -3.66 24.51
N LYS A 605 -1.41 -4.89 24.00
CA LYS A 605 -2.56 -5.40 23.24
C LYS A 605 -3.02 -6.72 23.83
N LEU A 606 -4.32 -6.87 23.97
CA LEU A 606 -4.98 -8.10 24.38
C LEU A 606 -5.80 -8.61 23.20
N THR A 607 -5.55 -9.84 22.77
CA THR A 607 -6.24 -10.46 21.64
C THR A 607 -6.92 -11.74 22.07
N LEU A 608 -8.21 -11.85 21.77
CA LEU A 608 -9.00 -13.07 21.88
C LEU A 608 -9.26 -13.63 20.47
N LYS A 609 -8.96 -14.91 20.27
CA LYS A 609 -9.29 -15.67 19.05
C LYS A 609 -10.15 -16.87 19.42
N PHE A 610 -11.21 -17.10 18.64
CA PHE A 610 -12.12 -18.23 18.84
C PHE A 610 -12.86 -18.62 17.56
#